data_4a05955fe59bd208c17ea185d6c4b9ee
#
_entry.id   4a05955fe59bd208c17ea185d6c4b9ee
#
_cell.length_a   1.000
_cell.length_b   1.000
_cell.length_c   1.000
_cell.angle_alpha   90.00
_cell.angle_beta   90.00
_cell.angle_gamma   90.00
#
_symmetry.space_group_name_H-M   'P 1'
#
loop_
_entity.id
_entity.type
_entity.pdbx_description
1 polymer ?
#
loop_
_entity_poly.entity_id
_entity_poly.type
_entity_poly.pdbx_seq_one_letter_code
_entity_poly.pdbx_strand_id
1 'polypeptide(L)'
;MSATRSLLQRWLPGKSQPPAAAEHLLQSLFVMAWMVEARDPYTGGHLWRVSQYSRLLAQDAGLPDADVARITLGGFLHDLGKISVPDAILNKPDRLTDDEYDVIKTHPEVGARLLAGHPLATLAHAAVLYHHERPDGAGYPQRLAGADVPLDARIVGICDAFDAMTSNRPYRRGMPVAQALGIIESCLDQQFDRSLGARFLTLGRTGALDHIAGHTDHGIPLQECPVCGPTIVVRRHQHDGDKVYCRHCGGEAVVGHEHGELCAIPTGRKGTARDLEPEADLDVIGELVRASTSALEQRQG
;
A
#
# COMPACT_ATOMS: atom_id res chain seq x y z
N MET A 1 -5.82 -33.85 25.66
CA MET A 1 -6.58 -33.01 24.71
C MET A 1 -6.12 -31.57 24.86
N SER A 2 -5.10 -31.17 24.09
CA SER A 2 -4.50 -29.85 24.13
C SER A 2 -5.24 -28.97 23.09
N ALA A 3 -6.05 -28.01 23.57
CA ALA A 3 -6.71 -27.04 22.71
C ALA A 3 -5.66 -26.10 22.11
N THR A 4 -5.34 -26.30 20.86
CA THR A 4 -4.53 -25.38 20.05
C THR A 4 -5.29 -24.05 19.92
N ARG A 5 -4.85 -23.04 20.65
CA ARG A 5 -5.39 -21.68 20.55
C ARG A 5 -5.13 -21.14 19.14
N SER A 6 -6.15 -20.48 18.55
CA SER A 6 -6.10 -19.81 17.26
C SER A 6 -4.92 -18.83 17.17
N LEU A 7 -4.30 -18.63 15.98
CA LEU A 7 -3.21 -17.65 15.81
C LEU A 7 -3.66 -16.26 16.24
N LEU A 8 -4.87 -15.84 15.90
CA LEU A 8 -5.46 -14.59 16.41
C LEU A 8 -5.54 -14.59 17.94
N GLN A 9 -5.79 -15.74 18.60
CA GLN A 9 -5.78 -15.86 20.05
C GLN A 9 -4.36 -15.84 20.65
N ARG A 10 -3.34 -16.26 19.92
CA ARG A 10 -1.91 -16.14 20.35
C ARG A 10 -1.39 -14.72 20.28
N TRP A 11 -1.99 -13.87 19.44
CA TRP A 11 -1.56 -12.49 19.24
C TRP A 11 -2.28 -11.49 20.16
N LEU A 12 -3.39 -11.90 20.80
CA LEU A 12 -4.14 -11.06 21.74
C LEU A 12 -3.76 -11.44 23.19
N PRO A 13 -3.04 -10.60 23.95
CA PRO A 13 -2.73 -10.91 25.33
C PRO A 13 -4.01 -10.94 26.18
N GLY A 14 -4.34 -12.15 26.71
CA GLY A 14 -5.24 -12.36 27.81
C GLY A 14 -6.74 -12.15 27.56
N LYS A 15 -7.40 -13.09 26.98
CA LYS A 15 -8.80 -13.53 26.84
C LYS A 15 -9.11 -13.85 25.38
N SER A 16 -9.78 -14.97 25.12
CA SER A 16 -10.31 -15.33 23.79
C SER A 16 -11.29 -14.25 23.33
N GLN A 17 -10.81 -13.30 22.49
CA GLN A 17 -11.72 -12.42 21.79
C GLN A 17 -12.39 -13.22 20.65
N PRO A 18 -13.68 -13.00 20.39
CA PRO A 18 -14.35 -13.62 19.27
C PRO A 18 -13.70 -13.16 17.94
N PRO A 19 -13.69 -14.01 16.89
CA PRO A 19 -13.11 -13.66 15.57
C PRO A 19 -13.55 -12.29 15.06
N ALA A 20 -14.82 -11.94 15.22
CA ALA A 20 -15.38 -10.64 14.85
C ALA A 20 -14.66 -9.44 15.51
N ALA A 21 -14.15 -9.58 16.73
CA ALA A 21 -13.43 -8.48 17.38
C ALA A 21 -12.03 -8.25 16.75
N ALA A 22 -11.36 -9.31 16.31
CA ALA A 22 -10.09 -9.20 15.61
C ALA A 22 -10.24 -8.58 14.21
N GLU A 23 -11.30 -8.94 13.50
CA GLU A 23 -11.66 -8.32 12.21
C GLU A 23 -11.94 -6.83 12.37
N HIS A 24 -12.73 -6.42 13.34
CA HIS A 24 -13.00 -5.00 13.60
C HIS A 24 -11.74 -4.22 13.97
N LEU A 25 -10.82 -4.82 14.76
CA LEU A 25 -9.54 -4.20 15.08
C LEU A 25 -8.68 -4.02 13.84
N LEU A 26 -8.62 -5.03 12.98
CA LEU A 26 -7.87 -4.96 11.73
C LEU A 26 -8.49 -3.94 10.77
N GLN A 27 -9.81 -3.92 10.65
CA GLN A 27 -10.53 -2.94 9.86
C GLN A 27 -10.24 -1.51 10.33
N SER A 28 -10.18 -1.27 11.65
CA SER A 28 -9.86 0.06 12.18
C SER A 28 -8.46 0.52 11.80
N LEU A 29 -7.46 -0.37 11.83
CA LEU A 29 -6.11 -0.07 11.37
C LEU A 29 -6.06 0.28 9.88
N PHE A 30 -6.79 -0.45 9.05
CA PHE A 30 -6.85 -0.20 7.62
C PHE A 30 -7.52 1.13 7.29
N VAL A 31 -8.62 1.46 7.99
CA VAL A 31 -9.25 2.78 7.86
C VAL A 31 -8.27 3.89 8.24
N MET A 32 -7.51 3.72 9.33
CA MET A 32 -6.48 4.71 9.71
C MET A 32 -5.41 4.87 8.62
N ALA A 33 -4.85 3.78 8.10
CA ALA A 33 -3.85 3.82 7.03
C ALA A 33 -4.42 4.48 5.76
N TRP A 34 -5.65 4.13 5.39
CA TRP A 34 -6.35 4.75 4.27
C TRP A 34 -6.50 6.26 4.43
N MET A 35 -6.89 6.72 5.62
CA MET A 35 -7.03 8.16 5.91
C MET A 35 -5.69 8.89 5.88
N VAL A 36 -4.58 8.21 6.20
CA VAL A 36 -3.23 8.75 6.04
C VAL A 36 -2.87 8.88 4.57
N GLU A 37 -3.11 7.83 3.75
CA GLU A 37 -2.89 7.87 2.30
C GLU A 37 -3.70 8.97 1.64
N ALA A 38 -4.94 9.15 2.05
CA ALA A 38 -5.85 10.13 1.46
C ALA A 38 -5.42 11.60 1.64
N ARG A 39 -4.39 11.87 2.47
CA ARG A 39 -3.74 13.19 2.58
C ARG A 39 -2.80 13.48 1.41
N ASP A 40 -2.35 12.46 0.70
CA ASP A 40 -1.56 12.61 -0.52
C ASP A 40 -2.46 12.35 -1.74
N PRO A 41 -2.83 13.40 -2.50
CA PRO A 41 -3.80 13.28 -3.59
C PRO A 41 -3.28 12.49 -4.81
N TYR A 42 -2.00 12.10 -4.83
CA TYR A 42 -1.38 11.33 -5.91
C TYR A 42 -1.27 9.84 -5.61
N THR A 43 -1.52 9.42 -4.36
CA THR A 43 -1.31 8.03 -3.94
C THR A 43 -2.57 7.16 -4.01
N GLY A 44 -3.62 7.61 -4.69
CA GLY A 44 -4.85 6.82 -4.81
C GLY A 44 -4.58 5.35 -5.15
N GLY A 45 -4.95 4.45 -4.23
CA GLY A 45 -4.75 3.01 -4.34
C GLY A 45 -3.31 2.50 -4.10
N HIS A 46 -2.37 3.35 -3.67
CA HIS A 46 -0.99 2.94 -3.40
C HIS A 46 -0.91 1.81 -2.36
N LEU A 47 -1.56 1.98 -1.20
CA LEU A 47 -1.55 0.96 -0.15
C LEU A 47 -2.13 -0.37 -0.65
N TRP A 48 -3.20 -0.31 -1.45
CA TRP A 48 -3.76 -1.51 -2.08
C TRP A 48 -2.75 -2.14 -3.04
N ARG A 49 -2.17 -1.37 -3.97
CA ARG A 49 -1.19 -1.90 -4.94
C ARG A 49 0.02 -2.52 -4.25
N VAL A 50 0.63 -1.82 -3.28
CA VAL A 50 1.79 -2.35 -2.53
C VAL A 50 1.40 -3.64 -1.80
N SER A 51 0.21 -3.72 -1.19
CA SER A 51 -0.26 -4.95 -0.55
C SER A 51 -0.43 -6.11 -1.54
N GLN A 52 -0.96 -5.85 -2.75
CA GLN A 52 -1.14 -6.88 -3.78
C GLN A 52 0.19 -7.35 -4.40
N TYR A 53 1.11 -6.42 -4.70
CA TYR A 53 2.46 -6.80 -5.13
C TYR A 53 3.18 -7.64 -4.08
N SER A 54 3.09 -7.23 -2.81
CA SER A 54 3.69 -7.95 -1.69
C SER A 54 3.11 -9.36 -1.55
N ARG A 55 1.80 -9.51 -1.72
CA ARG A 55 1.11 -10.81 -1.75
C ARG A 55 1.64 -11.70 -2.86
N LEU A 56 1.69 -11.18 -4.10
CA LEU A 56 2.17 -11.96 -5.25
C LEU A 56 3.64 -12.39 -5.07
N LEU A 57 4.51 -11.49 -4.62
CA LEU A 57 5.92 -11.81 -4.40
C LEU A 57 6.10 -12.84 -3.29
N ALA A 58 5.33 -12.73 -2.20
CA ALA A 58 5.37 -13.69 -1.10
C ALA A 58 4.88 -15.09 -1.53
N GLN A 59 3.82 -15.15 -2.35
CA GLN A 59 3.31 -16.40 -2.94
C GLN A 59 4.34 -17.03 -3.89
N ASP A 60 4.93 -16.24 -4.80
CA ASP A 60 5.97 -16.71 -5.73
C ASP A 60 7.23 -17.19 -4.99
N ALA A 61 7.54 -16.58 -3.85
CA ALA A 61 8.62 -17.02 -2.97
C ALA A 61 8.30 -18.34 -2.23
N GLY A 62 7.09 -18.88 -2.36
CA GLY A 62 6.66 -20.14 -1.73
C GLY A 62 6.43 -20.02 -0.22
N LEU A 63 6.09 -18.84 0.27
CA LEU A 63 5.84 -18.63 1.69
C LEU A 63 4.49 -19.26 2.12
N PRO A 64 4.37 -19.72 3.37
CA PRO A 64 3.10 -20.18 3.92
C PRO A 64 2.01 -19.11 3.89
N ASP A 65 0.74 -19.49 3.71
CA ASP A 65 -0.39 -18.57 3.57
C ASP A 65 -0.48 -17.54 4.70
N ALA A 66 -0.17 -17.93 5.94
CA ALA A 66 -0.16 -17.01 7.08
C ALA A 66 0.94 -15.96 6.98
N ASP A 67 2.10 -16.28 6.40
CA ASP A 67 3.17 -15.31 6.16
C ASP A 67 2.80 -14.41 4.98
N VAL A 68 2.20 -14.97 3.92
CA VAL A 68 1.64 -14.19 2.80
C VAL A 68 0.62 -13.17 3.32
N ALA A 69 -0.34 -13.60 4.15
CA ALA A 69 -1.34 -12.71 4.74
C ALA A 69 -0.68 -11.59 5.58
N ARG A 70 0.27 -11.94 6.45
CA ARG A 70 1.00 -10.99 7.28
C ARG A 70 1.77 -9.95 6.46
N ILE A 71 2.45 -10.39 5.40
CA ILE A 71 3.19 -9.51 4.49
C ILE A 71 2.24 -8.60 3.70
N THR A 72 1.10 -9.14 3.25
CA THR A 72 0.04 -8.35 2.61
C THR A 72 -0.48 -7.23 3.52
N LEU A 73 -0.78 -7.55 4.78
CA LEU A 73 -1.16 -6.59 5.80
C LEU A 73 -0.06 -5.54 6.03
N GLY A 74 1.18 -5.99 6.12
CA GLY A 74 2.35 -5.12 6.25
C GLY A 74 2.48 -4.14 5.10
N GLY A 75 2.28 -4.59 3.87
CA GLY A 75 2.28 -3.75 2.67
C GLY A 75 1.17 -2.70 2.67
N PHE A 76 -0.01 -3.00 3.23
CA PHE A 76 -1.07 -2.00 3.37
C PHE A 76 -0.81 -0.99 4.48
N LEU A 77 -0.09 -1.37 5.53
CA LEU A 77 0.11 -0.54 6.72
C LEU A 77 1.46 0.17 6.77
N HIS A 78 2.39 -0.11 5.83
CA HIS A 78 3.79 0.33 5.91
C HIS A 78 3.95 1.84 6.12
N ASP A 79 3.09 2.62 5.53
CA ASP A 79 3.12 4.09 5.52
C ASP A 79 2.27 4.75 6.62
N LEU A 80 1.71 4.01 7.56
CA LEU A 80 0.84 4.54 8.63
C LEU A 80 1.49 5.72 9.39
N GLY A 81 2.79 5.71 9.55
CA GLY A 81 3.52 6.76 10.25
C GLY A 81 3.59 8.10 9.52
N LYS A 82 3.24 8.18 8.25
CA LYS A 82 3.13 9.45 7.50
C LYS A 82 2.09 10.41 8.09
N ILE A 83 1.26 9.95 9.03
CA ILE A 83 0.36 10.83 9.79
C ILE A 83 1.12 11.97 10.51
N SER A 84 2.36 11.76 10.88
CA SER A 84 3.20 12.78 11.55
C SER A 84 3.87 13.75 10.61
N VAL A 85 3.85 13.49 9.30
CA VAL A 85 4.48 14.36 8.31
C VAL A 85 3.55 15.55 8.02
N PRO A 86 4.04 16.81 8.12
CA PRO A 86 3.24 17.98 7.76
C PRO A 86 2.82 17.96 6.28
N ASP A 87 1.59 18.40 6.00
CA ASP A 87 1.07 18.44 4.61
C ASP A 87 1.93 19.31 3.68
N ALA A 88 2.53 20.37 4.21
CA ALA A 88 3.44 21.23 3.45
C ALA A 88 4.70 20.50 2.93
N ILE A 89 5.12 19.44 3.61
CA ILE A 89 6.24 18.57 3.19
C ILE A 89 5.71 17.41 2.34
N LEU A 90 4.64 16.74 2.80
CA LEU A 90 4.07 15.57 2.12
C LEU A 90 3.62 15.90 0.70
N ASN A 91 2.97 17.08 0.51
CA ASN A 91 2.38 17.52 -0.75
C ASN A 91 3.24 18.56 -1.49
N LYS A 92 4.52 18.69 -1.12
CA LYS A 92 5.40 19.67 -1.76
C LYS A 92 5.57 19.37 -3.25
N PRO A 93 5.26 20.31 -4.16
CA PRO A 93 5.35 20.09 -5.60
C PRO A 93 6.81 20.06 -6.10
N ASP A 94 7.75 20.60 -5.31
CA ASP A 94 9.16 20.68 -5.63
C ASP A 94 9.98 19.59 -4.93
N ARG A 95 11.24 19.46 -5.29
CA ARG A 95 12.18 18.56 -4.60
C ARG A 95 12.27 18.95 -3.12
N LEU A 96 12.23 17.94 -2.25
CA LEU A 96 12.45 18.13 -0.81
C LEU A 96 13.89 18.57 -0.54
N THR A 97 14.07 19.45 0.46
CA THR A 97 15.38 19.70 1.05
C THR A 97 15.82 18.50 1.89
N ASP A 98 17.10 18.47 2.28
CA ASP A 98 17.61 17.38 3.13
C ASP A 98 16.88 17.35 4.47
N ASP A 99 16.63 18.51 5.10
CA ASP A 99 15.87 18.62 6.36
C ASP A 99 14.42 18.12 6.21
N GLU A 100 13.73 18.46 5.11
CA GLU A 100 12.38 17.98 4.84
C GLU A 100 12.36 16.47 4.59
N TYR A 101 13.37 15.96 3.91
CA TYR A 101 13.53 14.52 3.70
C TYR A 101 13.83 13.79 5.01
N ASP A 102 14.59 14.39 5.93
CA ASP A 102 14.80 13.86 7.28
C ASP A 102 13.48 13.75 8.06
N VAL A 103 12.56 14.70 7.90
CA VAL A 103 11.20 14.59 8.46
C VAL A 103 10.46 13.39 7.87
N ILE A 104 10.50 13.21 6.54
CA ILE A 104 9.87 12.03 5.89
C ILE A 104 10.45 10.72 6.49
N LYS A 105 11.77 10.64 6.65
CA LYS A 105 12.46 9.44 7.18
C LYS A 105 12.04 9.04 8.60
N THR A 106 11.30 9.87 9.32
CA THR A 106 10.80 9.53 10.66
C THR A 106 9.57 8.62 10.64
N HIS A 107 8.84 8.53 9.50
CA HIS A 107 7.57 7.82 9.47
C HIS A 107 7.65 6.32 9.86
N PRO A 108 8.70 5.54 9.56
CA PRO A 108 8.75 4.14 9.98
C PRO A 108 8.73 4.00 11.51
N GLU A 109 9.52 4.81 12.20
CA GLU A 109 9.54 4.81 13.68
C GLU A 109 8.24 5.34 14.28
N VAL A 110 7.65 6.38 13.69
CA VAL A 110 6.33 6.88 14.12
C VAL A 110 5.26 5.81 13.93
N GLY A 111 5.22 5.16 12.78
CA GLY A 111 4.29 4.06 12.51
C GLY A 111 4.45 2.90 13.49
N ALA A 112 5.67 2.49 13.78
CA ALA A 112 5.95 1.46 14.78
C ALA A 112 5.48 1.87 16.19
N ARG A 113 5.67 3.14 16.60
CA ARG A 113 5.16 3.67 17.89
C ARG A 113 3.63 3.70 17.93
N LEU A 114 2.96 4.09 16.84
CA LEU A 114 1.50 4.07 16.76
C LEU A 114 0.93 2.65 16.90
N LEU A 115 1.63 1.67 16.32
CA LEU A 115 1.24 0.28 16.42
C LEU A 115 1.55 -0.34 17.80
N ALA A 116 2.52 0.16 18.55
CA ALA A 116 3.05 -0.48 19.76
C ALA A 116 1.98 -0.84 20.81
N GLY A 117 0.91 -0.06 20.92
CA GLY A 117 -0.22 -0.33 21.80
C GLY A 117 -1.35 -1.15 21.18
N HIS A 118 -1.25 -1.48 19.90
CA HIS A 118 -2.32 -2.18 19.20
C HIS A 118 -2.19 -3.71 19.34
N PRO A 119 -3.28 -4.45 19.62
CA PRO A 119 -3.21 -5.91 19.79
C PRO A 119 -2.65 -6.68 18.59
N LEU A 120 -2.75 -6.12 17.38
CA LEU A 120 -2.27 -6.71 16.13
C LEU A 120 -0.93 -6.12 15.64
N ALA A 121 -0.23 -5.35 16.49
CA ALA A 121 1.02 -4.66 16.14
C ALA A 121 2.04 -5.58 15.47
N THR A 122 2.19 -6.79 16.02
CA THR A 122 3.17 -7.77 15.55
C THR A 122 2.96 -8.24 14.12
N LEU A 123 1.73 -8.12 13.56
CA LEU A 123 1.43 -8.49 12.19
C LEU A 123 2.05 -7.54 11.15
N ALA A 124 2.26 -6.28 11.51
CA ALA A 124 2.74 -5.28 10.57
C ALA A 124 4.07 -4.62 10.99
N HIS A 125 4.51 -4.82 12.24
CA HIS A 125 5.65 -4.10 12.82
C HIS A 125 6.91 -4.16 11.95
N ALA A 126 7.26 -5.34 11.44
CA ALA A 126 8.47 -5.52 10.65
C ALA A 126 8.41 -4.74 9.32
N ALA A 127 7.28 -4.80 8.62
CA ALA A 127 7.07 -4.04 7.40
C ALA A 127 7.06 -2.54 7.68
N VAL A 128 6.30 -2.08 8.68
CA VAL A 128 6.16 -0.66 9.01
C VAL A 128 7.49 -0.04 9.43
N LEU A 129 8.28 -0.73 10.28
CA LEU A 129 9.52 -0.15 10.81
C LEU A 129 10.69 -0.24 9.84
N TYR A 130 10.75 -1.28 9.00
CA TYR A 130 11.98 -1.63 8.28
C TYR A 130 11.87 -1.63 6.76
N HIS A 131 10.73 -1.23 6.12
CA HIS A 131 10.58 -1.28 4.66
C HIS A 131 11.54 -0.36 3.89
N HIS A 132 12.19 0.57 4.56
CA HIS A 132 13.25 1.41 4.00
C HIS A 132 14.66 0.95 4.36
N GLU A 133 14.80 -0.18 5.07
CA GLU A 133 16.10 -0.81 5.24
C GLU A 133 16.58 -1.45 3.92
N ARG A 134 17.89 -1.51 3.75
CA ARG A 134 18.52 -1.94 2.50
C ARG A 134 19.54 -3.05 2.78
N PRO A 135 19.66 -4.06 1.91
CA PRO A 135 20.69 -5.11 2.07
C PRO A 135 22.12 -4.58 2.19
N ASP A 136 22.44 -3.43 1.58
CA ASP A 136 23.75 -2.79 1.66
C ASP A 136 24.00 -2.01 2.98
N GLY A 137 23.03 -1.94 3.89
CA GLY A 137 23.12 -1.20 5.16
C GLY A 137 23.01 0.32 5.01
N ALA A 138 22.71 0.83 3.81
CA ALA A 138 22.52 2.26 3.56
C ALA A 138 21.07 2.73 3.78
N GLY A 139 20.20 1.84 4.30
CA GLY A 139 18.81 2.13 4.63
C GLY A 139 18.61 2.88 5.93
N TYR A 140 17.36 2.97 6.36
CA TYR A 140 16.95 3.59 7.62
C TYR A 140 15.72 2.85 8.18
N PRO A 141 15.40 2.93 9.48
CA PRO A 141 16.01 3.83 10.51
C PRO A 141 17.23 3.22 11.24
N GLN A 142 17.45 1.90 11.17
CA GLN A 142 18.46 1.23 11.99
C GLN A 142 19.72 0.82 11.21
N ARG A 143 19.73 1.01 9.91
CA ARG A 143 20.83 0.61 8.99
C ARG A 143 21.15 -0.87 9.09
N LEU A 144 20.11 -1.70 9.15
CA LEU A 144 20.24 -3.14 9.07
C LEU A 144 20.80 -3.55 7.71
N ALA A 145 21.56 -4.66 7.66
CA ALA A 145 22.18 -5.12 6.44
C ALA A 145 21.88 -6.61 6.18
N GLY A 146 21.84 -6.99 4.92
CA GLY A 146 21.70 -8.39 4.49
C GLY A 146 20.51 -9.09 5.13
N ALA A 147 20.79 -10.21 5.82
CA ALA A 147 19.78 -11.05 6.44
C ALA A 147 19.15 -10.48 7.72
N ASP A 148 19.77 -9.44 8.32
CA ASP A 148 19.23 -8.76 9.49
C ASP A 148 17.98 -7.92 9.13
N VAL A 149 17.81 -7.55 7.84
CA VAL A 149 16.58 -6.93 7.35
C VAL A 149 15.48 -7.98 7.32
N PRO A 150 14.38 -7.81 8.06
CA PRO A 150 13.28 -8.78 8.08
C PRO A 150 12.72 -9.08 6.68
N LEU A 151 12.31 -10.31 6.44
CA LEU A 151 11.77 -10.76 5.15
C LEU A 151 10.61 -9.90 4.68
N ASP A 152 9.68 -9.55 5.58
CA ASP A 152 8.53 -8.71 5.29
C ASP A 152 8.96 -7.34 4.74
N ALA A 153 9.94 -6.74 5.39
CA ALA A 153 10.48 -5.44 5.01
C ALA A 153 11.17 -5.48 3.64
N ARG A 154 11.94 -6.55 3.36
CA ARG A 154 12.58 -6.74 2.04
C ARG A 154 11.57 -6.88 0.92
N ILE A 155 10.46 -7.61 1.15
CA ILE A 155 9.37 -7.77 0.18
C ILE A 155 8.65 -6.43 -0.03
N VAL A 156 8.20 -5.79 1.06
CA VAL A 156 7.45 -4.54 0.99
C VAL A 156 8.29 -3.42 0.37
N GLY A 157 9.58 -3.33 0.70
CA GLY A 157 10.48 -2.31 0.15
C GLY A 157 10.66 -2.39 -1.38
N ILE A 158 10.69 -3.59 -1.96
CA ILE A 158 10.70 -3.77 -3.43
C ILE A 158 9.37 -3.28 -4.03
N CYS A 159 8.26 -3.68 -3.43
CA CYS A 159 6.92 -3.38 -3.92
C CYS A 159 6.58 -1.88 -3.82
N ASP A 160 6.94 -1.24 -2.71
CA ASP A 160 6.78 0.21 -2.51
C ASP A 160 7.61 1.00 -3.53
N ALA A 161 8.89 0.65 -3.69
CA ALA A 161 9.76 1.31 -4.67
C ALA A 161 9.22 1.16 -6.11
N PHE A 162 8.69 -0.02 -6.46
CA PHE A 162 8.09 -0.25 -7.77
C PHE A 162 6.84 0.61 -7.96
N ASP A 163 5.93 0.63 -6.98
CA ASP A 163 4.74 1.48 -7.06
C ASP A 163 5.10 2.96 -7.10
N ALA A 164 6.05 3.39 -6.29
CA ALA A 164 6.53 4.77 -6.33
C ALA A 164 7.09 5.16 -7.69
N MET A 165 7.72 4.26 -8.43
CA MET A 165 8.25 4.52 -9.78
C MET A 165 7.16 4.54 -10.84
N THR A 166 6.19 3.65 -10.77
CA THR A 166 5.14 3.47 -11.80
C THR A 166 3.94 4.39 -11.60
N SER A 167 3.75 4.95 -10.42
CA SER A 167 2.67 5.89 -10.09
C SER A 167 3.05 7.34 -10.40
N ASN A 168 2.05 8.16 -10.70
CA ASN A 168 2.21 9.61 -10.85
C ASN A 168 2.55 10.25 -9.51
N ARG A 169 3.36 11.30 -9.56
CA ARG A 169 3.72 12.16 -8.42
C ARG A 169 3.55 13.64 -8.83
N PRO A 170 3.45 14.60 -7.89
CA PRO A 170 3.26 16.02 -8.20
C PRO A 170 4.23 16.56 -9.24
N TYR A 171 5.46 16.08 -9.22
CA TYR A 171 6.58 16.55 -10.03
C TYR A 171 7.03 15.56 -11.13
N ARG A 172 6.37 14.39 -11.26
CA ARG A 172 6.80 13.34 -12.19
C ARG A 172 5.65 12.41 -12.59
N ARG A 173 5.52 12.16 -13.88
CA ARG A 173 4.66 11.06 -14.36
C ARG A 173 5.25 9.70 -13.98
N GLY A 174 4.37 8.72 -13.73
CA GLY A 174 4.77 7.34 -13.57
C GLY A 174 5.55 6.84 -14.79
N MET A 175 6.59 6.06 -14.55
CA MET A 175 7.36 5.47 -15.63
C MET A 175 6.74 4.14 -16.09
N PRO A 176 7.01 3.71 -17.34
CA PRO A 176 6.60 2.40 -17.82
C PRO A 176 7.12 1.27 -16.92
N VAL A 177 6.31 0.21 -16.73
CA VAL A 177 6.66 -0.98 -15.94
C VAL A 177 8.04 -1.52 -16.30
N ALA A 178 8.34 -1.69 -17.59
CA ALA A 178 9.64 -2.20 -18.04
C ALA A 178 10.82 -1.34 -17.59
N GLN A 179 10.66 -0.02 -17.55
CA GLN A 179 11.71 0.89 -17.06
C GLN A 179 11.89 0.76 -15.54
N ALA A 180 10.82 0.68 -14.77
CA ALA A 180 10.88 0.47 -13.32
C ALA A 180 11.56 -0.85 -12.97
N LEU A 181 11.22 -1.93 -13.69
CA LEU A 181 11.90 -3.23 -13.54
C LEU A 181 13.39 -3.15 -13.83
N GLY A 182 13.80 -2.41 -14.86
CA GLY A 182 15.22 -2.19 -15.17
C GLY A 182 15.98 -1.48 -14.04
N ILE A 183 15.33 -0.52 -13.36
CA ILE A 183 15.90 0.15 -12.18
C ILE A 183 16.04 -0.83 -11.02
N ILE A 184 15.00 -1.62 -10.72
CA ILE A 184 15.07 -2.64 -9.67
C ILE A 184 16.23 -3.61 -9.95
N GLU A 185 16.36 -4.09 -11.20
CA GLU A 185 17.44 -4.99 -11.61
C GLU A 185 18.84 -4.40 -11.37
N SER A 186 19.01 -3.13 -11.67
CA SER A 186 20.28 -2.43 -11.45
C SER A 186 20.64 -2.19 -9.99
N CYS A 187 19.66 -2.27 -9.09
CA CYS A 187 19.80 -2.02 -7.65
C CYS A 187 19.81 -3.31 -6.80
N LEU A 188 19.86 -4.50 -7.43
CA LEU A 188 20.00 -5.77 -6.72
C LEU A 188 21.32 -5.82 -5.93
N ASP A 189 21.29 -6.43 -4.74
CA ASP A 189 22.33 -6.48 -3.71
C ASP A 189 22.71 -5.12 -3.09
N GLN A 190 22.16 -4.04 -3.59
CA GLN A 190 22.33 -2.71 -2.99
C GLN A 190 21.04 -2.34 -2.22
N GLN A 191 20.05 -1.85 -2.96
CA GLN A 191 18.77 -1.44 -2.37
C GLN A 191 17.84 -2.62 -2.16
N PHE A 192 17.90 -3.65 -3.02
CA PHE A 192 16.94 -4.75 -3.02
C PHE A 192 17.64 -6.11 -2.84
N ASP A 193 16.98 -7.00 -2.09
CA ASP A 193 17.40 -8.40 -1.97
C ASP A 193 17.42 -9.06 -3.35
N ARG A 194 18.55 -9.69 -3.71
CA ARG A 194 18.75 -10.30 -5.03
C ARG A 194 17.74 -11.39 -5.33
N SER A 195 17.48 -12.28 -4.37
CA SER A 195 16.60 -13.42 -4.59
C SER A 195 15.15 -12.97 -4.79
N LEU A 196 14.67 -12.10 -3.93
CA LEU A 196 13.32 -11.54 -4.01
C LEU A 196 13.16 -10.62 -5.22
N GLY A 197 14.15 -9.78 -5.49
CA GLY A 197 14.15 -8.91 -6.66
C GLY A 197 14.12 -9.69 -7.98
N ALA A 198 14.91 -10.76 -8.12
CA ALA A 198 14.87 -11.60 -9.32
C ALA A 198 13.49 -12.25 -9.55
N ARG A 199 12.80 -12.68 -8.47
CA ARG A 199 11.42 -13.18 -8.54
C ARG A 199 10.45 -12.07 -8.97
N PHE A 200 10.56 -10.87 -8.38
CA PHE A 200 9.73 -9.73 -8.75
C PHE A 200 9.91 -9.33 -10.22
N LEU A 201 11.15 -9.33 -10.72
CA LEU A 201 11.45 -9.11 -12.14
C LEU A 201 10.78 -10.15 -13.04
N THR A 202 10.75 -11.42 -12.63
CA THR A 202 10.07 -12.48 -13.37
C THR A 202 8.56 -12.23 -13.42
N LEU A 203 7.94 -11.92 -12.28
CA LEU A 203 6.51 -11.55 -12.21
C LEU A 203 6.18 -10.38 -13.13
N GLY A 204 6.99 -9.32 -13.10
CA GLY A 204 6.78 -8.16 -13.96
C GLY A 204 6.94 -8.46 -15.45
N ARG A 205 7.95 -9.24 -15.83
CA ARG A 205 8.23 -9.60 -17.22
C ARG A 205 7.20 -10.56 -17.81
N THR A 206 6.51 -11.34 -16.98
CA THR A 206 5.41 -12.24 -17.40
C THR A 206 4.05 -11.56 -17.43
N GLY A 207 3.96 -10.26 -17.09
CA GLY A 207 2.69 -9.52 -17.04
C GLY A 207 1.86 -9.77 -15.78
N ALA A 208 2.39 -10.51 -14.78
CA ALA A 208 1.65 -10.82 -13.55
C ALA A 208 1.34 -9.58 -12.70
N LEU A 209 2.02 -8.45 -12.93
CA LEU A 209 1.81 -7.19 -12.21
C LEU A 209 0.83 -6.24 -12.92
N ASP A 210 0.45 -6.50 -14.17
CA ASP A 210 -0.27 -5.55 -15.03
C ASP A 210 -1.68 -5.24 -14.51
N HIS A 211 -2.34 -6.22 -13.91
CA HIS A 211 -3.68 -6.05 -13.33
C HIS A 211 -3.70 -5.29 -11.99
N ILE A 212 -2.52 -4.92 -11.47
CA ILE A 212 -2.35 -4.12 -10.25
C ILE A 212 -1.81 -2.74 -10.60
N ALA A 213 -0.84 -2.66 -11.52
CA ALA A 213 -0.21 -1.40 -11.91
C ALA A 213 -1.25 -0.39 -12.43
N GLY A 214 -1.30 0.80 -11.80
CA GLY A 214 -2.27 1.83 -12.19
C GLY A 214 -3.72 1.53 -11.79
N HIS A 215 -3.98 0.54 -10.93
CA HIS A 215 -5.32 0.22 -10.43
C HIS A 215 -5.50 0.68 -8.98
N THR A 216 -6.74 0.86 -8.58
CA THR A 216 -7.14 1.21 -7.20
C THR A 216 -7.81 0.04 -6.49
N ASP A 217 -8.29 -0.93 -7.26
CA ASP A 217 -8.95 -2.14 -6.84
C ASP A 217 -8.90 -3.18 -7.98
N HIS A 218 -9.33 -4.41 -7.74
CA HIS A 218 -9.40 -5.45 -8.76
C HIS A 218 -10.26 -5.03 -9.95
N GLY A 219 -9.62 -4.91 -11.12
CA GLY A 219 -10.28 -4.52 -12.38
C GLY A 219 -10.74 -3.06 -12.45
N ILE A 220 -10.33 -2.21 -11.51
CA ILE A 220 -10.68 -0.78 -11.51
C ILE A 220 -9.40 0.06 -11.67
N PRO A 221 -9.08 0.48 -12.91
CA PRO A 221 -7.93 1.34 -13.15
C PRO A 221 -8.17 2.77 -12.65
N LEU A 222 -7.08 3.45 -12.27
CA LEU A 222 -7.08 4.90 -12.08
C LEU A 222 -7.55 5.58 -13.36
N GLN A 223 -8.48 6.53 -13.22
CA GLN A 223 -9.04 7.27 -14.33
C GLN A 223 -8.26 8.56 -14.61
N GLU A 224 -8.24 8.97 -15.88
CA GLU A 224 -7.45 10.09 -16.36
C GLU A 224 -8.10 11.43 -15.97
N CYS A 225 -7.35 12.27 -15.27
CA CYS A 225 -7.67 13.68 -15.12
C CYS A 225 -6.96 14.48 -16.23
N PRO A 226 -7.64 15.33 -17.00
CA PRO A 226 -7.03 16.08 -18.10
C PRO A 226 -5.85 16.98 -17.69
N VAL A 227 -5.77 17.33 -16.40
CA VAL A 227 -4.72 18.20 -15.85
C VAL A 227 -3.62 17.40 -15.15
N CYS A 228 -4.00 16.37 -14.39
CA CYS A 228 -3.10 15.70 -13.44
C CYS A 228 -2.67 14.30 -13.90
N GLY A 229 -3.25 13.76 -14.98
CA GLY A 229 -3.04 12.38 -15.41
C GLY A 229 -3.89 11.38 -14.62
N PRO A 230 -3.53 10.09 -14.56
CA PRO A 230 -4.31 9.06 -13.90
C PRO A 230 -4.31 9.23 -12.38
N THR A 231 -5.26 10.01 -11.88
CA THR A 231 -5.40 10.38 -10.46
C THR A 231 -6.83 10.31 -9.93
N ILE A 232 -7.81 10.05 -10.80
CA ILE A 232 -9.21 9.94 -10.36
C ILE A 232 -9.47 8.48 -9.95
N VAL A 233 -9.93 8.30 -8.72
CA VAL A 233 -10.36 7.02 -8.17
C VAL A 233 -11.84 6.83 -8.41
N VAL A 234 -12.22 5.71 -9.04
CA VAL A 234 -13.60 5.21 -9.10
C VAL A 234 -13.70 4.02 -8.15
N ARG A 235 -14.81 3.88 -7.43
CA ARG A 235 -15.07 2.80 -6.47
C ARG A 235 -16.06 1.80 -7.02
N ARG A 236 -16.05 0.56 -6.51
CA ARG A 236 -16.95 -0.54 -6.95
C ARG A 236 -18.43 -0.19 -6.91
N HIS A 237 -18.85 0.59 -5.93
CA HIS A 237 -20.25 0.98 -5.77
C HIS A 237 -20.68 2.16 -6.64
N GLN A 238 -19.74 2.80 -7.35
CA GLN A 238 -20.04 3.91 -8.24
C GLN A 238 -20.47 3.40 -9.62
N HIS A 239 -21.47 4.02 -10.19
CA HIS A 239 -22.13 3.65 -11.43
C HIS A 239 -22.11 4.81 -12.43
N ASP A 240 -22.48 4.53 -13.66
CA ASP A 240 -22.63 5.54 -14.70
C ASP A 240 -23.50 6.70 -14.24
N GLY A 241 -22.99 7.91 -14.39
CA GLY A 241 -23.63 9.13 -13.94
C GLY A 241 -23.18 9.63 -12.57
N ASP A 242 -22.49 8.81 -11.77
CA ASP A 242 -21.95 9.25 -10.48
C ASP A 242 -20.79 10.22 -10.67
N LYS A 243 -20.68 11.18 -9.76
CA LYS A 243 -19.63 12.16 -9.77
C LYS A 243 -18.39 11.64 -9.05
N VAL A 244 -17.24 11.87 -9.67
CA VAL A 244 -15.92 11.59 -9.13
C VAL A 244 -15.03 12.82 -9.29
N TYR A 245 -14.01 12.93 -8.46
CA TYR A 245 -13.20 14.15 -8.39
C TYR A 245 -11.71 13.82 -8.39
N CYS A 246 -10.95 14.62 -9.15
CA CYS A 246 -9.51 14.61 -9.00
C CYS A 246 -9.15 15.34 -7.69
N ARG A 247 -8.64 14.61 -6.72
CA ARG A 247 -8.31 15.19 -5.40
C ARG A 247 -7.20 16.23 -5.46
N HIS A 248 -6.35 16.21 -6.50
CA HIS A 248 -5.28 17.19 -6.65
C HIS A 248 -5.76 18.54 -7.16
N CYS A 249 -6.49 18.58 -8.28
CA CYS A 249 -6.92 19.84 -8.90
C CYS A 249 -8.40 20.20 -8.63
N GLY A 250 -9.15 19.31 -8.00
CA GLY A 250 -10.59 19.46 -7.74
C GLY A 250 -11.47 19.25 -8.97
N GLY A 251 -10.91 18.85 -10.12
CA GLY A 251 -11.68 18.64 -11.34
C GLY A 251 -12.78 17.59 -11.16
N GLU A 252 -14.04 17.93 -11.52
CA GLU A 252 -15.19 17.03 -11.52
C GLU A 252 -15.23 16.22 -12.82
N ALA A 253 -15.48 14.95 -12.69
CA ALA A 253 -15.80 14.04 -13.79
C ALA A 253 -17.04 13.21 -13.45
N VAL A 254 -17.62 12.56 -14.44
CA VAL A 254 -18.74 11.64 -14.28
C VAL A 254 -18.29 10.26 -14.72
N VAL A 255 -18.60 9.25 -13.92
CA VAL A 255 -18.34 7.85 -14.26
C VAL A 255 -19.15 7.48 -15.50
N GLY A 256 -18.53 6.80 -16.45
CA GLY A 256 -19.17 6.30 -17.66
C GLY A 256 -18.36 5.18 -18.30
N HIS A 257 -18.79 4.74 -19.47
CA HIS A 257 -18.08 3.73 -20.25
C HIS A 257 -17.92 4.21 -21.70
N GLU A 258 -16.69 4.13 -22.20
CA GLU A 258 -16.39 4.33 -23.62
C GLU A 258 -15.85 3.03 -24.21
N HIS A 259 -16.47 2.55 -25.29
CA HIS A 259 -16.14 1.26 -25.91
C HIS A 259 -16.19 0.05 -24.97
N GLY A 260 -16.99 0.14 -23.89
CA GLY A 260 -17.11 -0.89 -22.85
C GLY A 260 -16.07 -0.83 -21.75
N GLU A 261 -15.15 0.13 -21.79
CA GLU A 261 -14.15 0.38 -20.75
C GLU A 261 -14.60 1.50 -19.82
N LEU A 262 -14.34 1.33 -18.51
CA LEU A 262 -14.63 2.33 -17.49
C LEU A 262 -13.85 3.61 -17.79
N CYS A 263 -14.52 4.76 -17.75
CA CYS A 263 -13.89 6.07 -17.91
C CYS A 263 -14.48 7.12 -16.97
N ALA A 264 -13.72 8.16 -16.68
CA ALA A 264 -14.18 9.36 -15.98
C ALA A 264 -14.26 10.52 -16.99
N ILE A 265 -15.47 10.93 -17.33
CA ILE A 265 -15.74 11.95 -18.35
C ILE A 265 -15.70 13.34 -17.68
N PRO A 266 -14.75 14.23 -18.03
CA PRO A 266 -14.62 15.54 -17.40
C PRO A 266 -15.84 16.43 -17.68
N THR A 267 -16.35 17.11 -16.64
CA THR A 267 -17.50 18.03 -16.77
C THR A 267 -17.09 19.49 -16.99
N GLY A 268 -15.82 19.82 -16.83
CA GLY A 268 -15.31 21.19 -16.84
C GLY A 268 -15.59 21.97 -15.54
N ARG A 269 -16.23 21.34 -14.55
CA ARG A 269 -16.51 21.93 -13.24
C ARG A 269 -15.45 21.51 -12.22
N LYS A 270 -15.53 22.11 -11.02
CA LYS A 270 -14.73 21.71 -9.86
C LYS A 270 -15.65 21.33 -8.72
N GLY A 271 -15.21 20.35 -7.93
CA GLY A 271 -15.83 19.98 -6.68
C GLY A 271 -15.63 21.04 -5.60
N THR A 272 -16.46 20.97 -4.58
CA THR A 272 -16.36 21.76 -3.35
C THR A 272 -15.38 21.09 -2.37
N ALA A 273 -15.00 21.76 -1.28
CA ALA A 273 -14.18 21.15 -0.23
C ALA A 273 -14.81 19.85 0.30
N ARG A 274 -16.14 19.80 0.42
CA ARG A 274 -16.87 18.61 0.86
C ARG A 274 -16.74 17.44 -0.12
N ASP A 275 -16.76 17.71 -1.43
CA ASP A 275 -16.63 16.68 -2.46
C ASP A 275 -15.20 16.08 -2.50
N LEU A 276 -14.24 16.79 -1.90
CA LEU A 276 -12.83 16.39 -1.83
C LEU A 276 -12.45 15.79 -0.47
N GLU A 277 -13.39 15.70 0.49
CA GLU A 277 -13.12 15.08 1.79
C GLU A 277 -12.66 13.62 1.61
N PRO A 278 -11.64 13.20 2.37
CA PRO A 278 -11.20 11.82 2.37
C PRO A 278 -12.30 10.89 2.86
N GLU A 279 -12.48 9.78 2.17
CA GLU A 279 -13.42 8.75 2.55
C GLU A 279 -12.77 7.38 2.37
N ALA A 280 -12.85 6.50 3.39
CA ALA A 280 -12.28 5.17 3.32
C ALA A 280 -13.09 4.28 2.37
N ASP A 281 -12.41 3.46 1.57
CA ASP A 281 -13.04 2.43 0.76
C ASP A 281 -13.28 1.17 1.60
N LEU A 282 -14.48 1.07 2.16
CA LEU A 282 -14.84 -0.04 3.05
C LEU A 282 -14.98 -1.37 2.32
N ASP A 283 -15.20 -1.38 1.01
CA ASP A 283 -15.29 -2.59 0.21
C ASP A 283 -13.90 -3.22 0.05
N VAL A 284 -12.90 -2.43 -0.35
CA VAL A 284 -11.50 -2.85 -0.45
C VAL A 284 -10.96 -3.27 0.92
N ILE A 285 -11.18 -2.46 1.94
CA ILE A 285 -10.75 -2.76 3.32
C ILE A 285 -11.39 -4.05 3.81
N GLY A 286 -12.69 -4.22 3.62
CA GLY A 286 -13.41 -5.42 4.06
C GLY A 286 -12.95 -6.69 3.36
N GLU A 287 -12.59 -6.60 2.07
CA GLU A 287 -12.02 -7.73 1.33
C GLU A 287 -10.66 -8.13 1.87
N LEU A 288 -9.75 -7.16 2.07
CA LEU A 288 -8.42 -7.40 2.63
C LEU A 288 -8.49 -7.99 4.03
N VAL A 289 -9.40 -7.51 4.88
CA VAL A 289 -9.62 -8.05 6.23
C VAL A 289 -10.04 -9.51 6.16
N ARG A 290 -11.08 -9.84 5.37
CA ARG A 290 -11.57 -11.21 5.24
C ARG A 290 -10.52 -12.17 4.69
N ALA A 291 -9.81 -11.75 3.63
CA ALA A 291 -8.76 -12.56 3.03
C ALA A 291 -7.62 -12.85 4.03
N SER A 292 -7.24 -11.85 4.81
CA SER A 292 -6.15 -11.96 5.77
C SER A 292 -6.53 -12.79 6.99
N THR A 293 -7.74 -12.61 7.54
CA THR A 293 -8.21 -13.37 8.70
C THR A 293 -8.39 -14.84 8.36
N SER A 294 -8.97 -15.16 7.19
CA SER A 294 -9.13 -16.52 6.71
C SER A 294 -7.79 -17.25 6.60
N ALA A 295 -6.77 -16.62 6.01
CA ALA A 295 -5.43 -17.22 5.85
C ALA A 295 -4.70 -17.39 7.20
N LEU A 296 -4.87 -16.46 8.13
CA LEU A 296 -4.28 -16.54 9.47
C LEU A 296 -4.93 -17.64 10.34
N GLU A 297 -6.18 -18.01 10.07
CA GLU A 297 -6.92 -19.05 10.79
C GLU A 297 -6.64 -20.48 10.26
N GLN A 298 -6.41 -20.65 8.95
CA GLN A 298 -6.20 -21.95 8.30
C GLN A 298 -4.94 -22.70 8.78
N ARG A 299 -4.00 -22.06 9.45
CA ARG A 299 -2.79 -22.70 10.02
C ARG A 299 -3.07 -23.65 11.19
N GLN A 300 -4.33 -23.93 11.53
CA GLN A 300 -4.72 -24.63 12.77
C GLN A 300 -5.46 -25.93 12.56
N GLY A 301 -5.71 -26.33 11.33
CA GLY A 301 -6.21 -27.66 10.97
C GLY A 301 -5.08 -28.55 10.45
#